data_f23b4c15835e03b660e7bc2bb2e4b133
#
_entry.id   f23b4c15835e03b660e7bc2bb2e4b133
#
_cell.length_a   1.000
_cell.length_b   1.000
_cell.length_c   1.000
_cell.angle_alpha   90.00
_cell.angle_beta   90.00
_cell.angle_gamma   90.00
#
_symmetry.space_group_name_H-M   'P 1'
#
loop_
_entity.id
_entity.type
_entity.pdbx_description
1 polymer ?
#
loop_
_entity_poly.entity_id
_entity_poly.type
_entity_poly.pdbx_seq_one_letter_code
_entity_poly.pdbx_strand_id
1 'polypeptide(L)'
;MDSVLVIDRIGKTYGAHAALTDVTLDAGSGERIALLGHNGAGKSTLMKLILGLSQPSSGTISVLGSAPGTAVARADTAYLPESVAFHRAVTGTEQLALFARLAGTPARDVAGLLERVGLKDAAHRRIGTWSKGMRQRLGLAQVLLGRPRLALLDEPTSGLDPISRTELYRIIDEMAAQGTTVVIASHALTEVEARTDRIAILNKGRLIANDGLGNLRAQAGLPIRITVTAQGGGGEEVHNRLGGRRVNGASVELTCLQEGKLALLTRVTALGGLVSDVQLNDPSLEDIYRHYSGEGLT
;
A
#
# COMPACT_ATOMS: atom_id res chain seq x y z
N MET A 1 11.09 -16.28 -11.72
CA MET A 1 10.10 -16.25 -10.62
C MET A 1 8.74 -16.48 -11.25
N ASP A 2 7.94 -17.37 -10.70
CA ASP A 2 6.59 -17.62 -11.24
C ASP A 2 5.73 -16.38 -11.01
N SER A 3 5.28 -15.77 -12.11
CA SER A 3 4.42 -14.58 -12.05
C SER A 3 3.02 -14.97 -11.60
N VAL A 4 2.55 -14.38 -10.50
CA VAL A 4 1.22 -14.63 -9.91
C VAL A 4 0.15 -13.81 -10.62
N LEU A 5 0.51 -12.59 -11.04
CA LEU A 5 -0.35 -11.67 -11.78
C LEU A 5 0.41 -11.11 -12.97
N VAL A 6 -0.19 -11.13 -14.15
CA VAL A 6 0.34 -10.49 -15.36
C VAL A 6 -0.77 -9.68 -16.01
N ILE A 7 -0.55 -8.40 -16.18
CA ILE A 7 -1.44 -7.45 -16.84
C ILE A 7 -0.65 -6.85 -18.01
N ASP A 8 -1.11 -7.06 -19.24
CA ASP A 8 -0.45 -6.55 -20.45
C ASP A 8 -1.38 -5.62 -21.21
N ARG A 9 -1.01 -4.33 -21.24
CA ARG A 9 -1.66 -3.23 -22.00
C ARG A 9 -3.17 -3.19 -21.85
N ILE A 10 -3.65 -3.30 -20.61
CA ILE A 10 -5.09 -3.31 -20.32
C ILE A 10 -5.69 -1.93 -20.57
N GLY A 11 -6.77 -1.94 -21.37
CA GLY A 11 -7.72 -0.86 -21.49
C GLY A 11 -9.11 -1.26 -21.02
N LYS A 12 -9.82 -0.31 -20.39
CA LYS A 12 -11.23 -0.48 -20.01
C LYS A 12 -12.02 0.79 -20.26
N THR A 13 -13.08 0.65 -21.06
CA THR A 13 -14.00 1.75 -21.40
C THR A 13 -15.41 1.43 -20.91
N TYR A 14 -16.10 2.41 -20.37
CA TYR A 14 -17.52 2.39 -20.02
C TYR A 14 -18.23 3.50 -20.83
N GLY A 15 -18.96 3.13 -21.87
CA GLY A 15 -19.51 4.10 -22.81
C GLY A 15 -18.39 4.96 -23.41
N ALA A 16 -18.46 6.28 -23.25
CA ALA A 16 -17.43 7.20 -23.73
C ALA A 16 -16.26 7.41 -22.73
N HIS A 17 -16.34 6.88 -21.50
CA HIS A 17 -15.33 7.09 -20.48
C HIS A 17 -14.28 5.99 -20.49
N ALA A 18 -13.03 6.35 -20.76
CA ALA A 18 -11.88 5.44 -20.63
C ALA A 18 -11.44 5.40 -19.16
N ALA A 19 -11.80 4.31 -18.45
CA ALA A 19 -11.45 4.13 -17.05
C ALA A 19 -10.02 3.61 -16.85
N LEU A 20 -9.49 2.84 -17.82
CA LEU A 20 -8.09 2.40 -17.86
C LEU A 20 -7.58 2.49 -19.30
N THR A 21 -6.31 2.86 -19.45
CA THR A 21 -5.64 3.01 -20.75
C THR A 21 -4.21 2.51 -20.64
N ASP A 22 -3.91 1.44 -21.39
CA ASP A 22 -2.57 0.89 -21.58
C ASP A 22 -1.85 0.59 -20.25
N VAL A 23 -2.54 -0.09 -19.32
CA VAL A 23 -1.98 -0.46 -18.02
C VAL A 23 -1.23 -1.78 -18.14
N THR A 24 0.06 -1.79 -17.80
CA THR A 24 0.92 -2.98 -17.74
C THR A 24 1.50 -3.11 -16.35
N LEU A 25 1.26 -4.23 -15.69
CA LEU A 25 1.69 -4.54 -14.32
C LEU A 25 1.85 -6.05 -14.18
N ASP A 26 2.91 -6.48 -13.52
CA ASP A 26 3.13 -7.87 -13.11
C ASP A 26 3.31 -7.95 -11.59
N ALA A 27 3.14 -9.14 -11.02
CA ALA A 27 3.43 -9.40 -9.61
C ALA A 27 3.98 -10.81 -9.42
N GLY A 28 5.09 -10.88 -8.68
CA GLY A 28 5.73 -12.13 -8.27
C GLY A 28 5.14 -12.73 -7.00
N SER A 29 5.49 -13.99 -6.69
CA SER A 29 5.08 -14.66 -5.44
C SER A 29 5.65 -13.96 -4.22
N GLY A 30 4.82 -13.71 -3.22
CA GLY A 30 5.19 -13.06 -1.95
C GLY A 30 5.42 -11.55 -2.05
N GLU A 31 5.18 -10.93 -3.21
CA GLU A 31 5.37 -9.50 -3.42
C GLU A 31 4.21 -8.69 -2.85
N ARG A 32 4.52 -7.56 -2.21
CA ARG A 32 3.55 -6.58 -1.70
C ARG A 32 3.59 -5.35 -2.58
N ILE A 33 2.49 -5.08 -3.29
CA ILE A 33 2.36 -3.94 -4.20
C ILE A 33 1.35 -2.95 -3.64
N ALA A 34 1.75 -1.70 -3.47
CA ALA A 34 0.83 -0.59 -3.23
C ALA A 34 0.30 -0.06 -4.57
N LEU A 35 -0.99 -0.16 -4.79
CA LEU A 35 -1.68 0.48 -5.92
C LEU A 35 -2.23 1.83 -5.46
N LEU A 36 -1.53 2.90 -5.77
CA LEU A 36 -1.85 4.27 -5.37
C LEU A 36 -2.59 5.03 -6.46
N GLY A 37 -3.37 6.00 -6.06
CA GLY A 37 -4.08 6.90 -6.98
C GLY A 37 -5.22 7.61 -6.25
N HIS A 38 -5.58 8.81 -6.73
CA HIS A 38 -6.75 9.54 -6.23
C HIS A 38 -8.07 8.77 -6.50
N ASN A 39 -9.17 9.24 -5.95
CA ASN A 39 -10.49 8.69 -6.24
C ASN A 39 -10.82 8.88 -7.72
N GLY A 40 -11.25 7.80 -8.38
CA GLY A 40 -11.48 7.80 -9.83
C GLY A 40 -10.24 7.54 -10.68
N ALA A 41 -9.05 7.31 -10.11
CA ALA A 41 -7.84 6.98 -10.88
C ALA A 41 -7.92 5.63 -11.63
N GLY A 42 -8.88 4.75 -11.29
CA GLY A 42 -9.07 3.46 -11.94
C GLY A 42 -8.74 2.24 -11.07
N LYS A 43 -8.30 2.43 -9.81
CA LYS A 43 -7.91 1.34 -8.89
C LYS A 43 -8.96 0.23 -8.75
N SER A 44 -10.18 0.58 -8.37
CA SER A 44 -11.27 -0.41 -8.22
C SER A 44 -11.70 -1.04 -9.55
N THR A 45 -11.53 -0.32 -10.68
CA THR A 45 -11.74 -0.90 -12.01
C THR A 45 -10.70 -1.97 -12.29
N LEU A 46 -9.41 -1.68 -12.02
CA LEU A 46 -8.33 -2.66 -12.21
C LEU A 46 -8.55 -3.89 -11.33
N MET A 47 -8.90 -3.72 -10.05
CA MET A 47 -9.23 -4.83 -9.16
C MET A 47 -10.39 -5.69 -9.67
N LYS A 48 -11.46 -5.07 -10.19
CA LYS A 48 -12.60 -5.80 -10.78
C LYS A 48 -12.20 -6.62 -12.01
N LEU A 49 -11.26 -6.12 -12.81
CA LEU A 49 -10.73 -6.86 -13.96
C LEU A 49 -9.88 -8.06 -13.51
N ILE A 50 -9.00 -7.90 -12.52
CA ILE A 50 -8.19 -8.97 -11.94
C ILE A 50 -9.09 -10.06 -11.33
N LEU A 51 -10.18 -9.69 -10.68
CA LEU A 51 -11.16 -10.63 -10.12
C LEU A 51 -12.07 -11.29 -11.16
N GLY A 52 -12.03 -10.85 -12.42
CA GLY A 52 -12.95 -11.32 -13.46
C GLY A 52 -14.40 -10.84 -13.29
N LEU A 53 -14.63 -9.83 -12.45
CA LEU A 53 -15.94 -9.21 -12.26
C LEU A 53 -16.32 -8.26 -13.40
N SER A 54 -15.36 -7.92 -14.25
CA SER A 54 -15.53 -7.16 -15.48
C SER A 54 -14.55 -7.67 -16.53
N GLN A 55 -14.87 -7.50 -17.82
CA GLN A 55 -13.97 -7.86 -18.91
C GLN A 55 -13.18 -6.62 -19.36
N PRO A 56 -11.89 -6.76 -19.73
CA PRO A 56 -11.14 -5.68 -20.34
C PRO A 56 -11.71 -5.34 -21.74
N SER A 57 -11.53 -4.08 -22.17
CA SER A 57 -11.86 -3.65 -23.54
C SER A 57 -10.71 -3.95 -24.50
N SER A 58 -9.47 -4.01 -24.00
CA SER A 58 -8.25 -4.36 -24.75
C SER A 58 -7.19 -4.93 -23.80
N GLY A 59 -6.18 -5.60 -24.34
CA GLY A 59 -5.11 -6.22 -23.60
C GLY A 59 -5.48 -7.53 -22.94
N THR A 60 -4.60 -8.11 -22.13
CA THR A 60 -4.78 -9.40 -21.48
C THR A 60 -4.42 -9.38 -19.98
N ILE A 61 -5.13 -10.19 -19.19
CA ILE A 61 -4.81 -10.44 -17.78
C ILE A 61 -4.67 -11.94 -17.56
N SER A 62 -3.62 -12.35 -16.88
CA SER A 62 -3.43 -13.68 -16.36
C SER A 62 -3.32 -13.64 -14.83
N VAL A 63 -4.11 -14.42 -14.15
CA VAL A 63 -4.11 -14.60 -12.69
C VAL A 63 -3.76 -16.05 -12.41
N LEU A 64 -2.61 -16.28 -11.77
CA LEU A 64 -2.11 -17.63 -11.45
C LEU A 64 -2.03 -18.53 -12.71
N GLY A 65 -1.64 -17.95 -13.85
CA GLY A 65 -1.55 -18.64 -15.14
C GLY A 65 -2.89 -18.88 -15.84
N SER A 66 -4.00 -18.36 -15.33
CA SER A 66 -5.35 -18.55 -15.86
C SER A 66 -6.06 -17.24 -16.15
N ALA A 67 -7.12 -17.27 -16.97
CA ALA A 67 -7.95 -16.08 -17.17
C ALA A 67 -8.66 -15.67 -15.87
N PRO A 68 -8.84 -14.36 -15.61
CA PRO A 68 -9.57 -13.85 -14.46
C PRO A 68 -10.98 -14.47 -14.34
N GLY A 69 -11.42 -14.74 -13.10
CA GLY A 69 -12.76 -15.26 -12.81
C GLY A 69 -12.97 -16.74 -13.13
N THR A 70 -11.99 -17.45 -13.67
CA THR A 70 -12.04 -18.92 -13.81
C THR A 70 -12.01 -19.60 -12.45
N ALA A 71 -12.49 -20.85 -12.37
CA ALA A 71 -12.46 -21.61 -11.12
C ALA A 71 -11.04 -21.73 -10.55
N VAL A 72 -10.03 -21.93 -11.41
CA VAL A 72 -8.62 -22.01 -11.03
C VAL A 72 -8.13 -20.69 -10.44
N ALA A 73 -8.34 -19.57 -11.13
CA ALA A 73 -7.93 -18.25 -10.63
C ALA A 73 -8.63 -17.89 -9.32
N ARG A 74 -9.94 -18.20 -9.18
CA ARG A 74 -10.72 -17.88 -7.98
C ARG A 74 -10.35 -18.71 -6.75
N ALA A 75 -9.92 -19.96 -6.95
CA ALA A 75 -9.61 -20.87 -5.85
C ALA A 75 -8.50 -20.29 -4.92
N ASP A 76 -7.50 -19.63 -5.52
CA ASP A 76 -6.33 -19.13 -4.81
C ASP A 76 -6.27 -17.57 -4.78
N THR A 77 -7.38 -16.89 -5.10
CA THR A 77 -7.50 -15.42 -5.03
C THR A 77 -8.48 -15.02 -3.95
N ALA A 78 -8.05 -14.13 -3.06
CA ALA A 78 -8.93 -13.51 -2.05
C ALA A 78 -9.07 -12.01 -2.28
N TYR A 79 -10.22 -11.46 -1.88
CA TYR A 79 -10.52 -10.04 -2.03
C TYR A 79 -11.14 -9.47 -0.76
N LEU A 80 -10.59 -8.36 -0.28
CA LEU A 80 -11.16 -7.52 0.76
C LEU A 80 -11.63 -6.21 0.12
N PRO A 81 -12.93 -5.98 -0.03
CA PRO A 81 -13.45 -4.71 -0.54
C PRO A 81 -13.34 -3.61 0.52
N GLU A 82 -13.30 -2.35 0.09
CA GLU A 82 -13.33 -1.17 0.96
C GLU A 82 -14.52 -1.19 1.94
N SER A 83 -15.68 -1.62 1.46
CA SER A 83 -16.90 -1.73 2.26
C SER A 83 -17.35 -3.19 2.33
N VAL A 84 -17.10 -3.81 3.48
CA VAL A 84 -17.56 -5.19 3.74
C VAL A 84 -19.02 -5.19 4.21
N ALA A 85 -19.85 -5.99 3.55
CA ALA A 85 -21.23 -6.21 3.92
C ALA A 85 -21.44 -7.66 4.37
N PHE A 86 -21.82 -7.85 5.63
CA PHE A 86 -22.17 -9.14 6.20
C PHE A 86 -23.63 -9.15 6.65
N HIS A 87 -24.22 -10.33 6.78
CA HIS A 87 -25.57 -10.47 7.27
C HIS A 87 -25.63 -10.09 8.76
N ARG A 88 -26.47 -9.11 9.10
CA ARG A 88 -26.49 -8.48 10.43
C ARG A 88 -27.00 -9.40 11.56
N ALA A 89 -27.82 -10.40 11.24
CA ALA A 89 -28.45 -11.27 12.22
C ALA A 89 -27.56 -12.46 12.67
N VAL A 90 -26.50 -12.80 11.91
CA VAL A 90 -25.58 -13.89 12.24
C VAL A 90 -24.42 -13.39 13.11
N THR A 91 -23.76 -14.31 13.79
CA THR A 91 -22.54 -14.07 14.57
C THR A 91 -21.30 -14.10 13.67
N GLY A 92 -20.16 -13.57 14.18
CA GLY A 92 -18.88 -13.64 13.46
C GLY A 92 -18.46 -15.09 13.17
N THR A 93 -18.65 -15.98 14.14
CA THR A 93 -18.35 -17.42 13.99
C THR A 93 -19.19 -18.07 12.90
N GLU A 94 -20.51 -17.83 12.90
CA GLU A 94 -21.41 -18.39 11.87
C GLU A 94 -21.07 -17.87 10.48
N GLN A 95 -20.80 -16.57 10.34
CA GLN A 95 -20.44 -15.96 9.08
C GLN A 95 -19.11 -16.52 8.52
N LEU A 96 -18.07 -16.60 9.36
CA LEU A 96 -16.78 -17.11 8.92
C LEU A 96 -16.83 -18.62 8.64
N ALA A 97 -17.61 -19.38 9.41
CA ALA A 97 -17.84 -20.81 9.16
C ALA A 97 -18.56 -21.05 7.82
N LEU A 98 -19.51 -20.18 7.44
CA LEU A 98 -20.14 -20.25 6.12
C LEU A 98 -19.10 -20.03 4.99
N PHE A 99 -18.23 -19.04 5.13
CA PHE A 99 -17.18 -18.79 4.14
C PHE A 99 -16.15 -19.92 4.11
N ALA A 100 -15.77 -20.49 5.25
CA ALA A 100 -14.90 -21.66 5.30
C ALA A 100 -15.47 -22.84 4.50
N ARG A 101 -16.75 -23.12 4.67
CA ARG A 101 -17.45 -24.16 3.88
C ARG A 101 -17.45 -23.87 2.40
N LEU A 102 -17.72 -22.63 1.99
CA LEU A 102 -17.70 -22.21 0.58
C LEU A 102 -16.31 -22.29 -0.03
N ALA A 103 -15.27 -22.03 0.74
CA ALA A 103 -13.86 -22.11 0.33
C ALA A 103 -13.29 -23.54 0.44
N GLY A 104 -14.07 -24.53 0.93
CA GLY A 104 -13.57 -25.89 1.17
C GLY A 104 -12.54 -25.99 2.31
N THR A 105 -12.49 -24.98 3.19
CA THR A 105 -11.54 -24.91 4.31
C THR A 105 -12.17 -25.54 5.54
N PRO A 106 -11.39 -26.27 6.39
CA PRO A 106 -11.92 -26.88 7.59
C PRO A 106 -12.48 -25.86 8.59
N ALA A 107 -13.68 -26.11 9.11
CA ALA A 107 -14.35 -25.21 10.06
C ALA A 107 -13.59 -25.05 11.41
N ARG A 108 -12.70 -26.00 11.74
CA ARG A 108 -11.83 -25.92 12.94
C ARG A 108 -10.90 -24.71 12.94
N ASP A 109 -10.59 -24.12 11.79
CA ASP A 109 -9.68 -22.98 11.67
C ASP A 109 -10.37 -21.64 11.98
N VAL A 110 -11.72 -21.62 12.04
CA VAL A 110 -12.52 -20.40 12.25
C VAL A 110 -12.20 -19.68 13.57
N ALA A 111 -12.10 -20.42 14.68
CA ALA A 111 -11.82 -19.81 16.00
C ALA A 111 -10.42 -19.15 16.02
N GLY A 112 -9.42 -19.84 15.50
CA GLY A 112 -8.04 -19.32 15.41
C GLY A 112 -7.95 -18.08 14.51
N LEU A 113 -8.69 -18.05 13.40
CA LEU A 113 -8.71 -16.88 12.52
C LEU A 113 -9.39 -15.67 13.17
N LEU A 114 -10.50 -15.88 13.91
CA LEU A 114 -11.15 -14.81 14.65
C LEU A 114 -10.25 -14.27 15.79
N GLU A 115 -9.52 -15.13 16.46
CA GLU A 115 -8.52 -14.72 17.47
C GLU A 115 -7.37 -13.94 16.81
N ARG A 116 -6.85 -14.41 15.68
CA ARG A 116 -5.76 -13.76 14.94
C ARG A 116 -6.09 -12.34 14.48
N VAL A 117 -7.36 -12.06 14.17
CA VAL A 117 -7.80 -10.70 13.81
C VAL A 117 -8.39 -9.91 14.99
N GLY A 118 -8.19 -10.37 16.24
CA GLY A 118 -8.64 -9.69 17.47
C GLY A 118 -10.15 -9.63 17.64
N LEU A 119 -10.88 -10.67 17.19
CA LEU A 119 -12.34 -10.77 17.29
C LEU A 119 -12.81 -11.91 18.20
N LYS A 120 -11.92 -12.55 18.97
CA LYS A 120 -12.24 -13.69 19.86
C LYS A 120 -13.42 -13.39 20.77
N ASP A 121 -13.37 -12.28 21.53
CA ASP A 121 -14.37 -11.91 22.52
C ASP A 121 -15.71 -11.48 21.91
N ALA A 122 -15.71 -11.10 20.65
CA ALA A 122 -16.89 -10.69 19.90
C ALA A 122 -17.46 -11.81 19.01
N ALA A 123 -16.76 -12.94 18.87
CA ALA A 123 -17.04 -13.99 17.90
C ALA A 123 -18.50 -14.47 17.89
N HIS A 124 -19.13 -14.55 19.06
CA HIS A 124 -20.54 -15.00 19.25
C HIS A 124 -21.56 -13.86 19.30
N ARG A 125 -21.13 -12.61 19.16
CA ARG A 125 -22.04 -11.46 19.06
C ARG A 125 -22.56 -11.30 17.63
N ARG A 126 -23.79 -10.84 17.47
CA ARG A 126 -24.37 -10.57 16.15
C ARG A 126 -23.61 -9.44 15.45
N ILE A 127 -23.26 -9.64 14.16
CA ILE A 127 -22.50 -8.67 13.35
C ILE A 127 -23.22 -7.31 13.25
N GLY A 128 -24.55 -7.29 13.37
CA GLY A 128 -25.31 -6.04 13.41
C GLY A 128 -24.91 -5.07 14.53
N THR A 129 -24.27 -5.57 15.61
CA THR A 129 -23.78 -4.77 16.74
C THR A 129 -22.31 -4.36 16.62
N TRP A 130 -21.64 -4.72 15.52
CA TRP A 130 -20.21 -4.52 15.36
C TRP A 130 -19.90 -3.14 14.76
N SER A 131 -18.77 -2.57 15.16
CA SER A 131 -18.21 -1.36 14.54
C SER A 131 -17.78 -1.62 13.09
N LYS A 132 -17.51 -0.56 12.32
CA LYS A 132 -16.94 -0.68 10.97
C LYS A 132 -15.61 -1.47 11.02
N GLY A 133 -14.71 -1.12 11.97
CA GLY A 133 -13.42 -1.79 12.12
C GLY A 133 -13.55 -3.28 12.47
N MET A 134 -14.52 -3.69 13.30
CA MET A 134 -14.75 -5.11 13.58
C MET A 134 -15.20 -5.87 12.32
N ARG A 135 -16.05 -5.28 11.50
CA ARG A 135 -16.47 -5.88 10.22
C ARG A 135 -15.28 -5.96 9.25
N GLN A 136 -14.43 -4.94 9.20
CA GLN A 136 -13.21 -4.95 8.38
C GLN A 136 -12.27 -6.08 8.79
N ARG A 137 -12.06 -6.28 10.09
CA ARG A 137 -11.26 -7.39 10.62
C ARG A 137 -11.86 -8.76 10.32
N LEU A 138 -13.19 -8.91 10.32
CA LEU A 138 -13.84 -10.14 9.85
C LEU A 138 -13.59 -10.38 8.35
N GLY A 139 -13.63 -9.33 7.53
CA GLY A 139 -13.26 -9.42 6.10
C GLY A 139 -11.82 -9.87 5.92
N LEU A 140 -10.90 -9.39 6.75
CA LEU A 140 -9.52 -9.88 6.75
C LEU A 140 -9.43 -11.36 7.16
N ALA A 141 -10.18 -11.80 8.18
CA ALA A 141 -10.26 -13.22 8.53
C ALA A 141 -10.77 -14.08 7.38
N GLN A 142 -11.73 -13.55 6.59
CA GLN A 142 -12.21 -14.22 5.37
C GLN A 142 -11.10 -14.33 4.31
N VAL A 143 -10.27 -13.29 4.12
CA VAL A 143 -9.12 -13.32 3.19
C VAL A 143 -8.12 -14.41 3.59
N LEU A 144 -7.90 -14.60 4.88
CA LEU A 144 -6.98 -15.61 5.41
C LEU A 144 -7.48 -17.05 5.27
N LEU A 145 -8.79 -17.27 5.04
CA LEU A 145 -9.33 -18.59 4.72
C LEU A 145 -8.65 -19.14 3.46
N GLY A 146 -8.30 -20.40 3.43
CA GLY A 146 -7.76 -21.03 2.22
C GLY A 146 -6.32 -20.65 1.85
N ARG A 147 -5.66 -19.75 2.57
CA ARG A 147 -4.26 -19.34 2.30
C ARG A 147 -4.05 -18.94 0.84
N PRO A 148 -4.64 -17.85 0.37
CA PRO A 148 -4.62 -17.48 -1.04
C PRO A 148 -3.20 -17.21 -1.54
N ARG A 149 -2.95 -17.48 -2.83
CA ARG A 149 -1.71 -17.09 -3.51
C ARG A 149 -1.73 -15.62 -3.96
N LEU A 150 -2.93 -15.06 -4.17
CA LEU A 150 -3.15 -13.65 -4.50
C LEU A 150 -4.20 -13.05 -3.56
N ALA A 151 -3.87 -11.97 -2.87
CA ALA A 151 -4.80 -11.18 -2.06
C ALA A 151 -4.91 -9.75 -2.61
N LEU A 152 -6.13 -9.33 -2.91
CA LEU A 152 -6.45 -7.95 -3.31
C LEU A 152 -7.13 -7.26 -2.14
N LEU A 153 -6.57 -6.17 -1.64
CA LEU A 153 -7.07 -5.44 -0.48
C LEU A 153 -7.41 -4.00 -0.90
N ASP A 154 -8.69 -3.65 -0.90
CA ASP A 154 -9.15 -2.30 -1.27
C ASP A 154 -9.41 -1.49 -0.01
N GLU A 155 -8.58 -0.46 0.24
CA GLU A 155 -8.62 0.41 1.42
C GLU A 155 -8.71 -0.37 2.76
N PRO A 156 -7.81 -1.34 3.02
CA PRO A 156 -7.98 -2.30 4.10
C PRO A 156 -7.93 -1.66 5.49
N THR A 157 -7.32 -0.48 5.64
CA THR A 157 -7.19 0.26 6.90
C THR A 157 -8.38 1.17 7.21
N SER A 158 -9.34 1.29 6.27
CA SER A 158 -10.49 2.19 6.41
C SER A 158 -11.34 1.87 7.64
N GLY A 159 -11.44 2.83 8.55
CA GLY A 159 -12.22 2.69 9.79
C GLY A 159 -11.55 1.90 10.90
N LEU A 160 -10.26 1.57 10.78
CA LEU A 160 -9.45 0.99 11.84
C LEU A 160 -8.79 2.08 12.67
N ASP A 161 -8.69 1.83 13.98
CA ASP A 161 -7.84 2.59 14.89
C ASP A 161 -6.35 2.31 14.65
N PRO A 162 -5.41 3.14 15.16
CA PRO A 162 -3.97 2.98 14.89
C PRO A 162 -3.40 1.60 15.30
N ILE A 163 -3.86 1.02 16.41
CA ILE A 163 -3.42 -0.30 16.87
C ILE A 163 -3.87 -1.38 15.90
N SER A 164 -5.16 -1.35 15.52
CA SER A 164 -5.73 -2.29 14.55
C SER A 164 -5.08 -2.18 13.16
N ARG A 165 -4.62 -1.00 12.74
CA ARG A 165 -3.86 -0.81 11.48
C ARG A 165 -2.50 -1.51 11.56
N THR A 166 -1.77 -1.33 12.66
CA THR A 166 -0.47 -2.00 12.87
C THR A 166 -0.63 -3.52 12.80
N GLU A 167 -1.67 -4.05 13.45
CA GLU A 167 -1.95 -5.48 13.46
C GLU A 167 -2.33 -6.01 12.06
N LEU A 168 -3.12 -5.25 11.30
CA LEU A 168 -3.46 -5.60 9.92
C LEU A 168 -2.19 -5.70 9.05
N TYR A 169 -1.28 -4.74 9.14
CA TYR A 169 -0.04 -4.79 8.37
C TYR A 169 0.86 -5.95 8.79
N ARG A 170 0.92 -6.28 10.09
CA ARG A 170 1.64 -7.48 10.55
C ARG A 170 1.07 -8.75 9.91
N ILE A 171 -0.25 -8.87 9.80
CA ILE A 171 -0.90 -10.00 9.12
C ILE A 171 -0.54 -10.02 7.62
N ILE A 172 -0.51 -8.87 6.96
CA ILE A 172 -0.11 -8.76 5.55
C ILE A 172 1.35 -9.19 5.37
N ASP A 173 2.26 -8.76 6.25
CA ASP A 173 3.67 -9.17 6.23
C ASP A 173 3.82 -10.69 6.38
N GLU A 174 3.05 -11.30 7.29
CA GLU A 174 3.02 -12.76 7.47
C GLU A 174 2.48 -13.51 6.23
N MET A 175 1.44 -12.97 5.57
CA MET A 175 0.91 -13.54 4.32
C MET A 175 1.98 -13.52 3.22
N ALA A 176 2.66 -12.40 3.05
CA ALA A 176 3.70 -12.24 2.05
C ALA A 176 4.88 -13.19 2.32
N ALA A 177 5.32 -13.29 3.59
CA ALA A 177 6.37 -14.23 4.01
C ALA A 177 6.00 -15.71 3.76
N GLN A 178 4.70 -16.04 3.71
CA GLN A 178 4.17 -17.35 3.35
C GLN A 178 3.96 -17.54 1.84
N GLY A 179 4.34 -16.56 1.03
CA GLY A 179 4.27 -16.62 -0.42
C GLY A 179 3.00 -16.02 -1.05
N THR A 180 2.09 -15.44 -0.26
CA THR A 180 0.93 -14.72 -0.80
C THR A 180 1.37 -13.40 -1.44
N THR A 181 1.06 -13.20 -2.70
CA THR A 181 1.19 -11.88 -3.35
C THR A 181 0.06 -10.98 -2.89
N VAL A 182 0.38 -9.77 -2.43
CA VAL A 182 -0.61 -8.84 -1.90
C VAL A 182 -0.62 -7.54 -2.69
N VAL A 183 -1.77 -7.17 -3.25
CA VAL A 183 -2.00 -5.87 -3.89
C VAL A 183 -2.91 -5.03 -2.99
N ILE A 184 -2.39 -3.91 -2.50
CA ILE A 184 -3.08 -3.01 -1.58
C ILE A 184 -3.45 -1.73 -2.34
N ALA A 185 -4.73 -1.51 -2.65
CA ALA A 185 -5.17 -0.19 -3.09
C ALA A 185 -5.35 0.70 -1.86
N SER A 186 -4.67 1.84 -1.85
CA SER A 186 -4.79 2.80 -0.76
C SER A 186 -4.60 4.24 -1.25
N HIS A 187 -5.17 5.17 -0.51
CA HIS A 187 -4.87 6.59 -0.59
C HIS A 187 -4.05 7.08 0.63
N ALA A 188 -3.85 6.23 1.64
CA ALA A 188 -3.04 6.52 2.83
C ALA A 188 -1.55 6.25 2.54
N LEU A 189 -0.88 7.19 1.88
CA LEU A 189 0.47 7.05 1.35
C LEU A 189 1.52 6.68 2.41
N THR A 190 1.48 7.35 3.55
CA THR A 190 2.43 7.13 4.66
C THR A 190 2.35 5.73 5.28
N GLU A 191 1.16 5.10 5.24
CA GLU A 191 0.95 3.77 5.82
C GLU A 191 1.58 2.67 4.95
N VAL A 192 1.54 2.83 3.63
CA VAL A 192 2.04 1.81 2.69
C VAL A 192 3.53 1.96 2.38
N GLU A 193 4.11 3.14 2.61
CA GLU A 193 5.51 3.46 2.29
C GLU A 193 6.50 2.44 2.87
N ALA A 194 6.33 2.09 4.15
CA ALA A 194 7.24 1.18 4.86
C ALA A 194 6.83 -0.30 4.76
N ARG A 195 5.73 -0.63 4.06
CA ARG A 195 5.09 -1.94 4.13
C ARG A 195 4.94 -2.63 2.78
N THR A 196 5.43 -2.01 1.71
CA THR A 196 5.31 -2.55 0.35
C THR A 196 6.68 -2.62 -0.32
N ASP A 197 6.85 -3.61 -1.18
CA ASP A 197 8.08 -3.83 -1.93
C ASP A 197 8.11 -2.97 -3.19
N ARG A 198 6.92 -2.75 -3.79
CA ARG A 198 6.75 -1.97 -5.02
C ARG A 198 5.52 -1.06 -4.93
N ILE A 199 5.63 0.08 -5.57
CA ILE A 199 4.60 1.12 -5.64
C ILE A 199 4.20 1.30 -7.09
N ALA A 200 2.91 1.10 -7.36
CA ALA A 200 2.27 1.31 -8.65
C ALA A 200 1.36 2.54 -8.55
N ILE A 201 1.67 3.63 -9.24
CA ILE A 201 0.89 4.87 -9.21
C ILE A 201 -0.02 4.92 -10.43
N LEU A 202 -1.33 4.92 -10.17
CA LEU A 202 -2.36 5.05 -11.19
C LEU A 202 -2.91 6.48 -11.18
N ASN A 203 -2.90 7.14 -12.34
CA ASN A 203 -3.45 8.48 -12.53
C ASN A 203 -4.28 8.53 -13.81
N LYS A 204 -5.54 8.97 -13.71
CA LYS A 204 -6.47 9.09 -14.86
C LYS A 204 -6.48 7.85 -15.75
N GLY A 205 -6.50 6.67 -15.13
CA GLY A 205 -6.56 5.38 -15.81
C GLY A 205 -5.23 4.90 -16.42
N ARG A 206 -4.11 5.58 -16.19
CA ARG A 206 -2.78 5.19 -16.67
C ARG A 206 -1.85 4.86 -15.52
N LEU A 207 -1.03 3.84 -15.68
CA LEU A 207 0.05 3.54 -14.76
C LEU A 207 1.24 4.46 -15.09
N ILE A 208 1.51 5.43 -14.20
CA ILE A 208 2.52 6.47 -14.43
C ILE A 208 3.84 6.21 -13.71
N ALA A 209 3.83 5.32 -12.70
CA ALA A 209 5.03 4.85 -12.03
C ALA A 209 4.79 3.43 -11.49
N ASN A 210 5.83 2.58 -11.54
CA ASN A 210 5.77 1.21 -11.05
C ASN A 210 7.18 0.72 -10.71
N ASP A 211 7.63 0.94 -9.48
CA ASP A 211 8.96 0.53 -9.02
C ASP A 211 9.03 0.50 -7.49
N GLY A 212 10.13 0.03 -6.93
CA GLY A 212 10.46 0.18 -5.51
C GLY A 212 10.63 1.65 -5.13
N LEU A 213 10.29 2.00 -3.88
CA LEU A 213 10.32 3.39 -3.39
C LEU A 213 11.68 4.09 -3.61
N GLY A 214 12.80 3.37 -3.37
CA GLY A 214 14.14 3.91 -3.58
C GLY A 214 14.40 4.33 -5.03
N ASN A 215 13.96 3.51 -5.99
CA ASN A 215 14.09 3.80 -7.42
C ASN A 215 13.19 4.97 -7.83
N LEU A 216 11.94 5.01 -7.32
CA LEU A 216 11.03 6.13 -7.59
C LEU A 216 11.57 7.45 -7.05
N ARG A 217 12.20 7.46 -5.87
CA ARG A 217 12.91 8.63 -5.33
C ARG A 217 14.05 9.09 -6.23
N ALA A 218 14.87 8.16 -6.70
CA ALA A 218 15.99 8.47 -7.58
C ALA A 218 15.52 9.00 -8.94
N GLN A 219 14.50 8.37 -9.54
CA GLN A 219 13.92 8.79 -10.83
C GLN A 219 13.21 10.14 -10.75
N ALA A 220 12.51 10.41 -9.65
CA ALA A 220 11.83 11.69 -9.44
C ALA A 220 12.79 12.88 -9.32
N GLY A 221 14.06 12.64 -8.96
CA GLY A 221 15.05 13.71 -8.82
C GLY A 221 14.69 14.76 -7.78
N LEU A 222 13.82 14.40 -6.82
CA LEU A 222 13.37 15.33 -5.78
C LEU A 222 14.48 15.58 -4.76
N PRO A 223 14.62 16.82 -4.26
CA PRO A 223 15.69 17.15 -3.32
C PRO A 223 15.46 16.53 -1.95
N ILE A 224 16.53 15.98 -1.39
CA ILE A 224 16.63 15.58 0.01
C ILE A 224 16.84 16.84 0.84
N ARG A 225 16.12 16.97 1.94
CA ARG A 225 16.27 18.09 2.89
C ARG A 225 17.03 17.60 4.11
N ILE A 226 18.10 18.33 4.47
CA ILE A 226 18.92 18.06 5.64
C ILE A 226 18.81 19.26 6.57
N THR A 227 18.16 19.08 7.71
CA THR A 227 18.07 20.11 8.73
C THR A 227 19.21 19.93 9.71
N VAL A 228 20.10 20.91 9.79
CA VAL A 228 21.24 20.96 10.72
C VAL A 228 20.91 21.91 11.84
N THR A 229 20.92 21.42 13.08
CA THR A 229 20.71 22.25 14.27
C THR A 229 22.06 22.53 14.92
N ALA A 230 22.37 23.82 15.07
CA ALA A 230 23.60 24.29 15.69
C ALA A 230 23.52 24.24 17.22
N GLN A 231 24.66 24.02 17.86
CA GLN A 231 24.79 24.14 19.30
C GLN A 231 24.78 25.63 19.74
N GLY A 232 24.11 25.94 20.85
CA GLY A 232 24.17 27.26 21.47
C GLY A 232 23.65 28.43 20.62
N GLY A 233 22.78 28.16 19.61
CA GLY A 233 22.21 29.22 18.75
C GLY A 233 23.11 29.62 17.57
N GLY A 234 24.20 28.89 17.30
CA GLY A 234 25.16 29.13 16.22
C GLY A 234 24.69 28.89 14.79
N GLY A 235 23.39 29.00 14.51
CA GLY A 235 22.81 28.77 13.16
C GLY A 235 23.40 29.68 12.08
N GLU A 236 23.84 30.90 12.44
CA GLU A 236 24.50 31.79 11.49
C GLU A 236 25.88 31.28 11.07
N GLU A 237 26.65 30.74 11.98
CA GLU A 237 27.96 30.17 11.66
C GLU A 237 27.83 28.90 10.80
N VAL A 238 26.85 28.03 11.10
CA VAL A 238 26.52 26.86 10.25
C VAL A 238 26.10 27.30 8.85
N HIS A 239 25.25 28.32 8.74
CA HIS A 239 24.85 28.89 7.45
C HIS A 239 26.04 29.46 6.67
N ASN A 240 26.94 30.19 7.32
CA ASN A 240 28.10 30.76 6.66
C ASN A 240 29.06 29.70 6.11
N ARG A 241 29.18 28.54 6.77
CA ARG A 241 30.07 27.44 6.36
C ARG A 241 29.47 26.49 5.34
N LEU A 242 28.18 26.21 5.44
CA LEU A 242 27.51 25.22 4.60
C LEU A 242 26.60 25.82 3.52
N GLY A 243 26.21 27.10 3.67
CA GLY A 243 25.13 27.70 2.89
C GLY A 243 23.76 27.21 3.37
N GLY A 244 22.80 27.17 2.44
CA GLY A 244 21.43 26.68 2.70
C GLY A 244 20.49 27.79 3.17
N ARG A 245 19.29 27.39 3.61
CA ARG A 245 18.24 28.30 4.08
C ARG A 245 18.17 28.28 5.61
N ARG A 246 18.24 29.43 6.24
CA ARG A 246 17.99 29.52 7.69
C ARG A 246 16.50 29.26 7.97
N VAL A 247 16.21 28.30 8.82
CA VAL A 247 14.85 27.97 9.28
C VAL A 247 14.50 28.81 10.51
N ASN A 248 15.44 28.92 11.43
CA ASN A 248 15.34 29.75 12.64
C ASN A 248 16.76 30.15 13.14
N GLY A 249 16.86 30.70 14.36
CA GLY A 249 18.14 31.13 14.93
C GLY A 249 19.17 30.02 15.15
N ALA A 250 18.74 28.74 15.25
CA ALA A 250 19.59 27.59 15.53
C ALA A 250 19.70 26.62 14.37
N SER A 251 18.76 26.61 13.41
CA SER A 251 18.67 25.56 12.39
C SER A 251 18.80 26.10 10.98
N VAL A 252 19.54 25.34 10.17
CA VAL A 252 19.77 25.58 8.74
C VAL A 252 19.30 24.39 7.94
N GLU A 253 18.50 24.62 6.90
CA GLU A 253 18.06 23.61 5.94
C GLU A 253 18.97 23.64 4.71
N LEU A 254 19.53 22.48 4.42
CA LEU A 254 20.33 22.22 3.22
C LEU A 254 19.54 21.30 2.29
N THR A 255 19.76 21.43 1.01
CA THR A 255 19.14 20.57 -0.01
C THR A 255 20.21 19.95 -0.90
N CYS A 256 20.03 18.67 -1.27
CA CYS A 256 20.86 17.99 -2.24
C CYS A 256 20.07 16.93 -2.97
N LEU A 257 20.57 16.49 -4.12
CA LEU A 257 20.09 15.28 -4.77
C LEU A 257 20.74 14.04 -4.10
N GLN A 258 20.20 12.85 -4.40
CA GLN A 258 20.66 11.59 -3.83
C GLN A 258 22.17 11.37 -3.99
N GLU A 259 22.74 11.74 -5.13
CA GLU A 259 24.18 11.60 -5.43
C GLU A 259 25.04 12.49 -4.52
N GLY A 260 24.55 13.66 -4.14
CA GLY A 260 25.24 14.62 -3.27
C GLY A 260 25.08 14.36 -1.76
N LYS A 261 24.24 13.40 -1.36
CA LYS A 261 23.86 13.16 0.04
C LYS A 261 25.07 12.89 0.94
N LEU A 262 25.93 11.95 0.56
CA LEU A 262 27.11 11.58 1.36
C LEU A 262 28.14 12.70 1.44
N ALA A 263 28.39 13.40 0.33
CA ALA A 263 29.29 14.54 0.31
C ALA A 263 28.82 15.68 1.22
N LEU A 264 27.50 15.96 1.21
CA LEU A 264 26.93 17.00 2.07
C LEU A 264 26.99 16.58 3.55
N LEU A 265 26.70 15.33 3.88
CA LEU A 265 26.80 14.80 5.24
C LEU A 265 28.25 14.87 5.76
N THR A 266 29.25 14.56 4.92
CA THR A 266 30.67 14.70 5.28
C THR A 266 31.00 16.16 5.62
N ARG A 267 30.49 17.13 4.87
CA ARG A 267 30.67 18.56 5.17
C ARG A 267 29.99 18.95 6.50
N VAL A 268 28.81 18.42 6.78
CA VAL A 268 28.07 18.67 8.04
C VAL A 268 28.85 18.09 9.23
N THR A 269 29.33 16.85 9.13
CA THR A 269 30.09 16.19 10.21
C THR A 269 31.43 16.86 10.48
N ALA A 270 32.06 17.49 9.48
CA ALA A 270 33.28 18.25 9.63
C ALA A 270 33.13 19.51 10.51
N LEU A 271 31.92 19.96 10.78
CA LEU A 271 31.64 21.07 11.71
C LEU A 271 31.80 20.65 13.19
N GLY A 272 31.86 19.37 13.48
CA GLY A 272 32.10 18.84 14.83
C GLY A 272 31.13 19.40 15.88
N GLY A 273 31.69 19.97 16.97
CA GLY A 273 30.91 20.48 18.10
C GLY A 273 30.02 21.70 17.82
N LEU A 274 30.04 22.26 16.61
CA LEU A 274 29.09 23.31 16.21
C LEU A 274 27.69 22.75 15.92
N VAL A 275 27.57 21.45 15.66
CA VAL A 275 26.31 20.78 15.31
C VAL A 275 25.84 19.96 16.50
N SER A 276 24.59 20.17 16.92
CA SER A 276 23.94 19.39 17.97
C SER A 276 23.03 18.28 17.44
N ASP A 277 22.44 18.47 16.24
CA ASP A 277 21.53 17.49 15.63
C ASP A 277 21.53 17.62 14.11
N VAL A 278 21.26 16.50 13.44
CA VAL A 278 21.11 16.41 11.97
C VAL A 278 19.91 15.55 11.64
N GLN A 279 18.90 16.13 11.03
CA GLN A 279 17.71 15.41 10.57
C GLN A 279 17.75 15.29 9.05
N LEU A 280 17.64 14.05 8.58
CA LEU A 280 17.50 13.75 7.16
C LEU A 280 16.02 13.51 6.82
N ASN A 281 15.56 14.27 5.82
CA ASN A 281 14.20 14.13 5.30
C ASN A 281 14.30 13.79 3.81
N ASP A 282 14.29 12.49 3.51
CA ASP A 282 14.14 12.02 2.13
C ASP A 282 12.75 12.40 1.61
N PRO A 283 12.56 12.59 0.29
CA PRO A 283 11.24 12.84 -0.28
C PRO A 283 10.25 11.76 0.15
N SER A 284 9.11 12.19 0.68
CA SER A 284 8.03 11.29 1.11
C SER A 284 7.35 10.65 -0.10
N LEU A 285 6.60 9.58 0.13
CA LEU A 285 5.77 8.99 -0.92
C LEU A 285 4.71 9.98 -1.44
N GLU A 286 4.29 10.94 -0.61
CA GLU A 286 3.39 12.02 -1.01
C GLU A 286 4.07 12.98 -2.01
N ASP A 287 5.33 13.36 -1.77
CA ASP A 287 6.10 14.20 -2.69
C ASP A 287 6.30 13.49 -4.04
N ILE A 288 6.60 12.19 -4.01
CA ILE A 288 6.74 11.34 -5.21
C ILE A 288 5.41 11.26 -5.95
N TYR A 289 4.32 10.99 -5.24
CA TYR A 289 2.99 10.92 -5.84
C TYR A 289 2.61 12.23 -6.54
N ARG A 290 2.81 13.38 -5.89
CA ARG A 290 2.58 14.71 -6.48
C ARG A 290 3.43 14.94 -7.73
N HIS A 291 4.71 14.57 -7.68
CA HIS A 291 5.62 14.69 -8.81
C HIS A 291 5.09 13.92 -10.03
N TYR A 292 4.73 12.65 -9.86
CA TYR A 292 4.25 11.81 -10.96
C TYR A 292 2.82 12.16 -11.40
N SER A 293 1.95 12.62 -10.50
CA SER A 293 0.57 13.02 -10.85
C SER A 293 0.48 14.35 -11.59
N GLY A 294 1.57 15.13 -11.64
CA GLY A 294 1.60 16.46 -12.23
C GLY A 294 0.92 17.53 -11.38
N GLU A 295 0.62 17.23 -10.11
CA GLU A 295 0.17 18.19 -9.13
C GLU A 295 1.42 18.88 -8.56
N GLY A 296 1.80 20.02 -9.15
CA GLY A 296 3.02 20.73 -8.82
C GLY A 296 3.14 21.04 -7.33
N LEU A 297 4.38 21.04 -6.81
CA LEU A 297 4.74 21.61 -5.51
C LEU A 297 4.39 23.11 -5.54
N THR A 298 3.21 23.48 -5.01
CA THR A 298 2.85 24.90 -4.74
C THR A 298 3.48 25.34 -3.43
#